data_a2185472c37f29d01e0c0bb7dcb4b0c4
#
_entry.id   a2185472c37f29d01e0c0bb7dcb4b0c4
#
_cell.length_a   1.000
_cell.length_b   1.000
_cell.length_c   1.000
_cell.angle_alpha   90.00
_cell.angle_beta   90.00
_cell.angle_gamma   90.00
#
_symmetry.space_group_name_H-M   'P 1'
#
loop_
_entity.id
_entity.type
_entity.pdbx_description
1 polymer ?
#
loop_
_entity_poly.entity_id
_entity_poly.type
_entity_poly.pdbx_seq_one_letter_code
_entity_poly.pdbx_strand_id
1 'polypeptide(L)'
;MMTNKGTCRYCKNIVFFDDPVDDDKSEEKAVTMCDCNGARIWQRAKERQERAKDNIELAIHETDEKVCEYLKQCVELVDRRNIAKITVNNGRGVTVTVSKTNKDTIKVAKKVSKDVVYDE
;
A
#
# COMPACT_ATOMS: atom_id res chain seq x y z
N MET A 1 7.95 -9.16 -24.79
CA MET A 1 8.34 -10.55 -24.93
C MET A 1 8.07 -11.28 -23.62
N MET A 2 7.55 -12.49 -23.67
CA MET A 2 7.17 -13.24 -22.46
C MET A 2 8.32 -14.14 -22.02
N THR A 3 8.53 -14.24 -20.72
CA THR A 3 9.53 -15.13 -20.13
C THR A 3 8.95 -15.85 -18.91
N ASN A 4 9.42 -17.06 -18.66
CA ASN A 4 9.00 -17.84 -17.48
C ASN A 4 10.13 -17.99 -16.45
N LYS A 5 11.08 -17.07 -16.47
CA LYS A 5 12.14 -17.00 -15.47
C LYS A 5 12.51 -15.54 -15.22
N GLY A 6 12.99 -15.26 -14.02
CA GLY A 6 13.49 -13.95 -13.62
C GLY A 6 14.57 -14.07 -12.57
N THR A 7 15.31 -12.99 -12.34
CA THR A 7 16.38 -12.95 -11.36
C THR A 7 15.95 -12.09 -10.17
N CYS A 8 16.03 -12.65 -8.96
CA CYS A 8 15.77 -11.91 -7.74
C CYS A 8 16.80 -10.79 -7.56
N ARG A 9 16.34 -9.56 -7.36
CA ARG A 9 17.24 -8.40 -7.21
C ARG A 9 18.10 -8.45 -5.94
N TYR A 10 17.66 -9.21 -4.95
CA TYR A 10 18.34 -9.25 -3.64
C TYR A 10 19.41 -10.35 -3.58
N CYS A 11 19.08 -11.58 -3.98
CA CYS A 11 20.00 -12.71 -3.89
C CYS A 11 20.61 -13.12 -5.22
N LYS A 12 20.12 -12.57 -6.35
CA LYS A 12 20.58 -12.86 -7.71
C LYS A 12 20.30 -14.27 -8.19
N ASN A 13 19.52 -15.06 -7.47
CA ASN A 13 19.10 -16.39 -7.92
C ASN A 13 18.06 -16.29 -9.02
N ILE A 14 18.07 -17.25 -9.93
CA ILE A 14 17.09 -17.37 -10.99
C ILE A 14 15.87 -18.11 -10.43
N VAL A 15 14.69 -17.53 -10.64
CA VAL A 15 13.40 -18.10 -10.22
C VAL A 15 12.61 -18.46 -11.48
N PHE A 16 12.07 -19.67 -11.53
CA PHE A 16 11.27 -20.15 -12.65
C PHE A 16 9.78 -20.02 -12.32
N PHE A 17 9.00 -19.65 -13.33
CA PHE A 17 7.55 -19.44 -13.20
C PHE A 17 6.79 -20.49 -13.98
N ASP A 18 5.62 -20.88 -13.48
CA ASP A 18 4.70 -21.75 -14.21
C ASP A 18 4.03 -20.99 -15.34
N ASP A 19 3.65 -19.73 -15.11
CA ASP A 19 3.02 -18.89 -16.11
C ASP A 19 3.99 -17.81 -16.59
N PRO A 20 4.16 -17.62 -17.91
CA PRO A 20 5.07 -16.59 -18.40
C PRO A 20 4.54 -15.19 -18.13
N VAL A 21 5.46 -14.24 -17.95
CA VAL A 21 5.18 -12.82 -17.78
C VAL A 21 6.04 -11.99 -18.73
N ASP A 22 5.70 -10.71 -18.90
CA ASP A 22 6.53 -9.81 -19.68
C ASP A 22 7.92 -9.67 -19.07
N ASP A 23 8.94 -9.49 -19.91
CA ASP A 23 10.33 -9.36 -19.47
C ASP A 23 10.50 -8.26 -18.42
N ASP A 24 9.79 -7.15 -18.55
CA ASP A 24 9.86 -6.02 -17.62
C ASP A 24 9.27 -6.34 -16.25
N LYS A 25 8.43 -7.37 -16.14
CA LYS A 25 7.81 -7.81 -14.88
C LYS A 25 8.49 -9.05 -14.29
N SER A 26 9.48 -9.61 -14.98
CA SER A 26 10.13 -10.87 -14.55
C SER A 26 10.89 -10.71 -13.24
N GLU A 27 11.58 -9.60 -13.02
CA GLU A 27 12.31 -9.33 -11.79
C GLU A 27 11.36 -9.22 -10.59
N GLU A 28 10.29 -8.47 -10.73
CA GLU A 28 9.30 -8.31 -9.66
C GLU A 28 8.65 -9.64 -9.30
N LYS A 29 8.30 -10.44 -10.30
CA LYS A 29 7.72 -11.76 -10.03
C LYS A 29 8.74 -12.68 -9.37
N ALA A 30 10.02 -12.61 -9.76
CA ALA A 30 11.08 -13.38 -9.11
C ALA A 30 11.22 -13.01 -7.63
N VAL A 31 11.18 -11.72 -7.29
CA VAL A 31 11.23 -11.24 -5.90
C VAL A 31 10.01 -11.73 -5.13
N THR A 32 8.83 -11.71 -5.75
CA THR A 32 7.59 -12.18 -5.12
C THR A 32 7.65 -13.66 -4.74
N MET A 33 8.33 -14.47 -5.53
CA MET A 33 8.42 -15.93 -5.35
C MET A 33 9.66 -16.36 -4.59
N CYS A 34 10.69 -15.53 -4.49
CA CYS A 34 11.95 -15.88 -3.85
C CYS A 34 11.80 -15.93 -2.32
N ASP A 35 12.54 -16.82 -1.67
CA ASP A 35 12.51 -16.99 -0.21
C ASP A 35 13.73 -16.39 0.50
N CYS A 36 14.56 -15.63 -0.18
CA CYS A 36 15.70 -14.96 0.42
C CYS A 36 15.22 -13.85 1.38
N ASN A 37 16.08 -13.43 2.31
CA ASN A 37 15.74 -12.46 3.34
C ASN A 37 15.27 -11.12 2.75
N GLY A 38 15.98 -10.58 1.75
CA GLY A 38 15.60 -9.33 1.09
C GLY A 38 14.25 -9.43 0.40
N ALA A 39 13.99 -10.55 -0.30
CA ALA A 39 12.70 -10.77 -0.97
C ALA A 39 11.57 -10.88 0.04
N ARG A 40 11.77 -11.53 1.18
CA ARG A 40 10.76 -11.64 2.25
C ARG A 40 10.40 -10.28 2.83
N ILE A 41 11.39 -9.43 3.06
CA ILE A 41 11.14 -8.06 3.55
C ILE A 41 10.30 -7.29 2.53
N TRP A 42 10.63 -7.39 1.27
CA TRP A 42 9.90 -6.73 0.18
C TRP A 42 8.45 -7.26 0.09
N GLN A 43 8.27 -8.58 0.18
CA GLN A 43 6.95 -9.21 0.14
C GLN A 43 6.06 -8.73 1.30
N ARG A 44 6.62 -8.66 2.50
CA ARG A 44 5.89 -8.16 3.68
C ARG A 44 5.50 -6.69 3.51
N ALA A 45 6.39 -5.88 2.95
CA ALA A 45 6.07 -4.47 2.67
C ALA A 45 4.93 -4.35 1.67
N LYS A 46 4.95 -5.15 0.61
CA LYS A 46 3.88 -5.16 -0.40
C LYS A 46 2.54 -5.59 0.20
N GLU A 47 2.51 -6.65 0.98
CA GLU A 47 1.30 -7.11 1.65
C GLU A 47 0.75 -6.04 2.59
N ARG A 48 1.62 -5.40 3.36
CA ARG A 48 1.26 -4.33 4.28
C ARG A 48 0.63 -3.15 3.55
N GLN A 49 1.25 -2.75 2.43
CA GLN A 49 0.74 -1.65 1.60
C GLN A 49 -0.60 -2.00 0.95
N GLU A 50 -0.76 -3.22 0.45
CA GLU A 50 -2.01 -3.65 -0.16
C GLU A 50 -3.16 -3.70 0.86
N ARG A 51 -2.91 -4.19 2.07
CA ARG A 51 -3.90 -4.17 3.15
C ARG A 51 -4.30 -2.75 3.51
N ALA A 52 -3.32 -1.83 3.56
CA ALA A 52 -3.61 -0.43 3.85
C ALA A 52 -4.47 0.20 2.76
N LYS A 53 -4.18 -0.09 1.49
CA LYS A 53 -4.98 0.40 0.38
C LYS A 53 -6.41 -0.13 0.43
N ASP A 54 -6.60 -1.41 0.75
CA ASP A 54 -7.92 -2.01 0.91
C ASP A 54 -8.68 -1.34 2.06
N ASN A 55 -8.00 -1.06 3.17
CA ASN A 55 -8.61 -0.39 4.31
C ASN A 55 -9.00 1.05 3.99
N ILE A 56 -8.20 1.77 3.20
CA ILE A 56 -8.53 3.11 2.73
C ILE A 56 -9.79 3.06 1.86
N GLU A 57 -9.87 2.09 0.98
CA GLU A 57 -11.03 1.93 0.11
C GLU A 57 -12.29 1.67 0.92
N LEU A 58 -12.23 0.78 1.91
CA LEU A 58 -13.35 0.52 2.81
C LEU A 58 -13.74 1.76 3.61
N ALA A 59 -12.77 2.60 3.98
CA ALA A 59 -13.02 3.76 4.81
C ALA A 59 -13.69 4.91 4.06
N ILE A 60 -13.31 5.18 2.82
CA ILE A 60 -13.66 6.44 2.16
C ILE A 60 -14.13 6.33 0.71
N HIS A 61 -14.05 5.16 0.06
CA HIS A 61 -14.37 5.03 -1.37
C HIS A 61 -15.76 5.60 -1.72
N GLU A 62 -16.77 5.24 -0.93
CA GLU A 62 -18.15 5.68 -1.17
C GLU A 62 -18.34 7.18 -0.93
N THR A 63 -17.47 7.78 -0.13
CA THR A 63 -17.57 9.19 0.25
C THR A 63 -16.85 10.09 -0.75
N ASP A 64 -15.64 9.71 -1.17
CA ASP A 64 -14.84 10.52 -2.08
C ASP A 64 -13.77 9.66 -2.77
N GLU A 65 -14.03 9.32 -4.03
CA GLU A 65 -13.15 8.47 -4.83
C GLU A 65 -11.79 9.12 -5.09
N LYS A 66 -11.74 10.43 -5.31
CA LYS A 66 -10.48 11.15 -5.57
C LYS A 66 -9.59 11.18 -4.35
N VAL A 67 -10.16 11.40 -3.19
CA VAL A 67 -9.43 11.37 -1.92
C VAL A 67 -8.93 9.96 -1.65
N CYS A 68 -9.74 8.94 -1.94
CA CYS A 68 -9.35 7.54 -1.83
C CYS A 68 -8.10 7.24 -2.66
N GLU A 69 -8.09 7.62 -3.92
CA GLU A 69 -6.95 7.43 -4.81
C GLU A 69 -5.70 8.17 -4.32
N TYR A 70 -5.86 9.39 -3.84
CA TYR A 70 -4.75 10.16 -3.29
C TYR A 70 -4.14 9.48 -2.07
N LEU A 71 -4.96 9.02 -1.14
CA LEU A 71 -4.48 8.32 0.06
C LEU A 71 -3.77 7.02 -0.28
N LYS A 72 -4.26 6.27 -1.26
CA LYS A 72 -3.59 5.05 -1.74
C LYS A 72 -2.18 5.34 -2.25
N GLN A 73 -2.00 6.46 -2.96
CA GLN A 73 -0.68 6.86 -3.45
C GLN A 73 0.27 7.23 -2.31
N CYS A 74 -0.26 7.71 -1.19
CA CYS A 74 0.54 8.10 -0.03
C CYS A 74 0.99 6.92 0.83
N VAL A 75 0.39 5.74 0.67
CA VAL A 75 0.70 4.56 1.49
C VAL A 75 2.18 4.20 1.44
N GLU A 76 2.80 4.24 0.27
CA GLU A 76 4.21 3.92 0.12
C GLU A 76 5.11 4.89 0.90
N LEU A 77 4.79 6.18 0.87
CA LEU A 77 5.54 7.20 1.60
C LEU A 77 5.43 7.01 3.12
N VAL A 78 4.25 6.64 3.59
CA VAL A 78 4.03 6.34 5.01
C VAL A 78 4.77 5.06 5.39
N ASP A 79 4.73 4.04 4.55
CA ASP A 79 5.41 2.77 4.82
C ASP A 79 6.93 2.94 4.90
N ARG A 80 7.50 3.78 4.04
CA ARG A 80 8.93 4.08 4.04
C ARG A 80 9.34 5.11 5.10
N ARG A 81 8.38 5.57 5.90
CA ARG A 81 8.57 6.59 6.95
C ARG A 81 9.05 7.94 6.42
N ASN A 82 8.89 8.21 5.13
CA ASN A 82 9.13 9.56 4.58
C ASN A 82 8.09 10.54 5.15
N ILE A 83 6.90 10.04 5.44
CA ILE A 83 5.82 10.76 6.13
C ILE A 83 5.43 9.92 7.35
N ALA A 84 5.43 10.52 8.54
CA ALA A 84 5.04 9.81 9.76
C ALA A 84 3.56 9.46 9.76
N LYS A 85 2.73 10.41 9.27
CA LYS A 85 1.30 10.21 9.18
C LYS A 85 0.72 11.23 8.20
N ILE A 86 -0.39 10.87 7.57
CA ILE A 86 -1.16 11.78 6.74
C ILE A 86 -2.61 11.77 7.22
N THR A 87 -3.19 12.96 7.37
CA THR A 87 -4.58 13.13 7.77
C THR A 87 -5.30 13.95 6.71
N VAL A 88 -6.42 13.44 6.24
CA VAL A 88 -7.25 14.11 5.25
C VAL A 88 -8.65 14.27 5.80
N ASN A 89 -9.17 15.49 5.76
CA ASN A 89 -10.55 15.82 6.11
C ASN A 89 -11.25 16.22 4.81
N ASN A 90 -12.37 15.59 4.50
CA ASN A 90 -13.07 15.85 3.25
C ASN A 90 -13.98 17.10 3.31
N GLY A 91 -14.00 17.82 4.42
CA GLY A 91 -14.86 18.98 4.59
C GLY A 91 -16.32 18.65 4.86
N ARG A 92 -16.66 17.36 4.97
CA ARG A 92 -18.03 16.86 5.18
C ARG A 92 -18.16 16.05 6.46
N GLY A 93 -17.23 16.24 7.40
CA GLY A 93 -17.24 15.56 8.69
C GLY A 93 -16.54 14.21 8.70
N VAL A 94 -15.84 13.84 7.63
CA VAL A 94 -15.07 12.60 7.58
C VAL A 94 -13.56 12.91 7.56
N THR A 95 -12.85 12.33 8.51
CA THR A 95 -11.39 12.46 8.61
C THR A 95 -10.78 11.07 8.54
N VAL A 96 -9.81 10.88 7.64
CA VAL A 96 -9.06 9.63 7.49
C VAL A 96 -7.60 9.91 7.79
N THR A 97 -7.00 9.11 8.66
CA THR A 97 -5.60 9.19 9.03
C THR A 97 -4.90 7.90 8.67
N VAL A 98 -3.79 8.00 7.95
CA VAL A 98 -2.92 6.88 7.60
C VAL A 98 -1.59 7.08 8.30
N SER A 99 -1.17 6.12 9.10
CA SER A 99 0.09 6.20 9.86
C SER A 99 0.74 4.83 9.98
N LYS A 100 2.06 4.80 10.15
CA LYS A 100 2.78 3.57 10.41
C LYS A 100 2.95 3.40 11.92
N THR A 101 2.60 2.22 12.43
CA THR A 101 2.70 1.91 13.85
C THR A 101 4.10 1.41 14.21
N ASN A 102 4.40 1.33 15.51
CA ASN A 102 5.65 0.76 16.01
C ASN A 102 5.79 -0.73 15.73
N LYS A 103 4.69 -1.39 15.37
CA LYS A 103 4.67 -2.83 15.05
C LYS A 103 4.83 -3.12 13.56
N ASP A 104 5.32 -2.15 12.79
CA ASP A 104 5.48 -2.25 11.34
C ASP A 104 4.17 -2.57 10.58
N THR A 105 3.05 -2.07 11.10
CA THR A 105 1.77 -2.12 10.39
C THR A 105 1.37 -0.72 9.96
N ILE A 106 0.50 -0.62 8.95
CA ILE A 106 -0.06 0.66 8.52
C ILE A 106 -1.48 0.74 9.07
N LYS A 107 -1.70 1.76 9.91
CA LYS A 107 -3.01 2.00 10.51
C LYS A 107 -3.80 2.99 9.67
N VAL A 108 -5.03 2.63 9.32
CA VAL A 108 -5.97 3.51 8.65
C VAL A 108 -7.11 3.76 9.64
N ALA A 109 -7.25 4.99 10.09
CA ALA A 109 -8.28 5.39 11.04
C ALA A 109 -9.27 6.33 10.37
N LYS A 110 -10.56 6.04 10.52
CA LYS A 110 -11.64 6.88 10.03
C LYS A 110 -12.39 7.47 11.22
N LYS A 111 -12.55 8.78 11.21
CA LYS A 111 -13.36 9.47 12.21
C LYS A 111 -14.50 10.21 11.50
N VAL A 112 -15.71 9.93 11.92
CA VAL A 112 -16.89 10.64 11.42
C VAL A 112 -17.32 11.62 12.51
N SER A 113 -17.21 12.90 12.21
CA SER A 113 -17.67 13.94 13.12
C SER A 113 -19.11 14.28 12.80
N LYS A 114 -19.98 14.20 13.82
CA LYS A 114 -21.38 14.60 13.72
C LYS A 114 -21.60 15.93 14.43
N ASP A 115 -20.65 16.84 14.33
CA ASP A 115 -20.80 18.15 14.90
C ASP A 115 -21.94 18.88 14.19
N VAL A 116 -23.00 19.14 14.93
CA VAL A 116 -24.09 19.98 14.45
C VAL A 116 -23.76 21.38 14.90
N VAL A 117 -23.16 22.16 14.01
CA VAL A 117 -22.91 23.59 14.27
C VAL A 117 -23.90 24.38 13.45
N TYR A 118 -24.68 25.20 14.17
CA TYR A 118 -25.61 26.11 13.52
C TYR A 118 -24.93 27.46 13.33
N ASP A 119 -24.46 27.71 12.11
CA ASP A 119 -24.00 29.03 11.72
C ASP A 119 -25.17 29.81 11.16
N GLU A 120 -25.23 31.07 11.49
CA GLU A 120 -26.24 31.97 10.97
C GLU A 120 -26.14 32.17 9.47
#